data_c2405c256ce4dd343f1f3a7e26f0ebcb
#
_entry.id   c2405c256ce4dd343f1f3a7e26f0ebcb
#
_cell.length_a   1.000
_cell.length_b   1.000
_cell.length_c   1.000
_cell.angle_alpha   90.00
_cell.angle_beta   90.00
_cell.angle_gamma   90.00
#
_symmetry.space_group_name_H-M   'P 1'
#
loop_
_entity.id
_entity.type
_entity.pdbx_description
1 polymer ?
#
loop_
_entity_poly.entity_id
_entity_poly.type
_entity_poly.pdbx_seq_one_letter_code
_entity_poly.pdbx_strand_id
1 'polypeptide(L)'
;MMGIEVVSSLVMSAALLTANPKPIDVGAPLPVSKPMLQAQGGEIALAEAKADVLVLIVTCNECPVARSYESRFVEFAKKHAAPDSKTMVVAVNPYQSAGDTLDDMKARVAEVGFPFPYVQDKGQELTKALGAMKTPHLFVFDKSRKLAYHGAFDDNWADATAVKRVYLEEVVTALLEGKPAIAPTKPEGCSIHND
;
A
#
# COMPACT_ATOMS: atom_id res chain seq x y z
N MET A 1 -26.13 -61.49 17.30
CA MET A 1 -25.70 -60.90 16.01
C MET A 1 -25.55 -59.39 16.26
N MET A 2 -24.32 -58.94 16.42
CA MET A 2 -24.00 -57.52 16.61
C MET A 2 -23.57 -56.95 15.26
N GLY A 3 -24.35 -55.99 14.76
CA GLY A 3 -24.02 -55.26 13.55
C GLY A 3 -22.98 -54.19 13.83
N ILE A 4 -21.88 -54.21 13.08
CA ILE A 4 -20.83 -53.21 13.12
C ILE A 4 -21.20 -52.11 12.12
N GLU A 5 -21.57 -50.94 12.64
CA GLU A 5 -21.73 -49.75 11.78
C GLU A 5 -20.36 -49.16 11.46
N VAL A 6 -19.98 -49.16 10.18
CA VAL A 6 -18.80 -48.52 9.65
C VAL A 6 -19.13 -47.04 9.40
N VAL A 7 -18.67 -46.16 10.29
CA VAL A 7 -18.75 -44.71 10.09
C VAL A 7 -17.65 -44.30 9.10
N SER A 8 -18.04 -44.06 7.85
CA SER A 8 -17.13 -43.54 6.82
C SER A 8 -16.87 -42.07 7.08
N SER A 9 -15.70 -41.76 7.63
CA SER A 9 -15.20 -40.39 7.82
C SER A 9 -14.76 -39.78 6.49
N LEU A 10 -15.61 -38.92 5.96
CA LEU A 10 -15.28 -38.12 4.75
C LEU A 10 -14.31 -37.03 5.14
N VAL A 11 -13.04 -37.27 4.88
CA VAL A 11 -12.00 -36.22 5.02
C VAL A 11 -12.14 -35.26 3.82
N MET A 12 -12.79 -34.14 4.07
CA MET A 12 -12.88 -33.05 3.12
C MET A 12 -11.51 -32.33 3.08
N SER A 13 -10.66 -32.74 2.13
CA SER A 13 -9.41 -32.05 1.84
C SER A 13 -9.74 -30.67 1.26
N ALA A 14 -9.61 -29.63 2.09
CA ALA A 14 -9.67 -28.24 1.62
C ALA A 14 -8.40 -27.97 0.82
N ALA A 15 -8.49 -28.06 -0.51
CA ALA A 15 -7.46 -27.56 -1.39
C ALA A 15 -7.37 -26.05 -1.17
N LEU A 16 -6.31 -25.58 -0.48
CA LEU A 16 -5.92 -24.19 -0.51
C LEU A 16 -5.50 -23.87 -1.95
N LEU A 17 -6.44 -23.36 -2.74
CA LEU A 17 -6.11 -22.65 -3.96
C LEU A 17 -5.28 -21.43 -3.57
N THR A 18 -3.98 -21.48 -3.82
CA THR A 18 -3.10 -20.30 -3.79
C THR A 18 -3.49 -19.42 -4.97
N ALA A 19 -4.56 -18.65 -4.81
CA ALA A 19 -4.89 -17.62 -5.77
C ALA A 19 -3.71 -16.63 -5.79
N ASN A 20 -3.22 -16.28 -6.98
CA ASN A 20 -2.28 -15.17 -7.12
C ASN A 20 -2.86 -13.95 -6.40
N PRO A 21 -2.05 -13.22 -5.62
CA PRO A 21 -2.53 -12.05 -4.90
C PRO A 21 -3.17 -11.09 -5.91
N LYS A 22 -4.44 -10.74 -5.65
CA LYS A 22 -5.22 -9.79 -6.44
C LYS A 22 -5.50 -8.59 -5.54
N PRO A 23 -5.34 -7.33 -6.02
CA PRO A 23 -5.76 -6.16 -5.27
C PRO A 23 -7.23 -6.24 -4.87
N ILE A 24 -7.57 -5.71 -3.69
CA ILE A 24 -8.96 -5.56 -3.28
C ILE A 24 -9.75 -4.73 -4.29
N ASP A 25 -11.02 -4.99 -4.42
CA ASP A 25 -11.86 -4.32 -5.41
C ASP A 25 -12.12 -2.85 -5.03
N VAL A 26 -12.27 -1.97 -6.02
CA VAL A 26 -12.71 -0.59 -5.81
C VAL A 26 -14.04 -0.58 -5.05
N GLY A 27 -14.16 0.28 -4.05
CA GLY A 27 -15.28 0.33 -3.13
C GLY A 27 -15.13 -0.54 -1.87
N ALA A 28 -14.12 -1.43 -1.81
CA ALA A 28 -13.81 -2.19 -0.60
C ALA A 28 -13.36 -1.27 0.54
N PRO A 29 -13.68 -1.59 1.80
CA PRO A 29 -13.22 -0.80 2.93
C PRO A 29 -11.70 -0.96 3.14
N LEU A 30 -11.08 0.06 3.75
CA LEU A 30 -9.70 -0.03 4.21
C LEU A 30 -9.57 -1.24 5.16
N PRO A 31 -8.68 -2.18 4.88
CA PRO A 31 -8.40 -3.26 5.81
C PRO A 31 -7.94 -2.67 7.16
N VAL A 32 -8.61 -3.05 8.24
CA VAL A 32 -8.25 -2.55 9.58
C VAL A 32 -6.92 -3.17 9.96
N SER A 33 -5.96 -2.32 10.21
CA SER A 33 -4.68 -2.70 10.78
C SER A 33 -4.58 -2.27 12.24
N LYS A 34 -3.78 -2.99 13.00
CA LYS A 34 -3.29 -2.50 14.30
C LYS A 34 -2.48 -1.22 14.07
N PRO A 35 -2.23 -0.41 15.11
CA PRO A 35 -1.25 0.66 15.01
C PRO A 35 0.08 0.12 14.50
N MET A 36 0.70 0.84 13.58
CA MET A 36 1.92 0.42 12.89
C MET A 36 3.09 1.29 13.32
N LEU A 37 4.26 0.66 13.58
CA LEU A 37 5.48 1.38 13.93
C LEU A 37 5.95 2.27 12.78
N GLN A 38 6.24 3.52 13.09
CA GLN A 38 6.80 4.49 12.15
C GLN A 38 8.33 4.54 12.26
N ALA A 39 9.00 4.65 11.13
CA ALA A 39 10.44 4.91 11.07
C ALA A 39 10.83 6.23 11.77
N GLN A 40 9.94 7.22 11.73
CA GLN A 40 10.10 8.51 12.42
C GLN A 40 9.87 8.44 13.94
N GLY A 41 9.47 7.29 14.45
CA GLY A 41 9.14 7.03 15.86
C GLY A 41 7.64 7.09 16.13
N GLY A 42 7.23 6.38 17.19
CA GLY A 42 5.82 6.22 17.55
C GLY A 42 5.07 5.24 16.66
N GLU A 43 3.75 5.28 16.76
CA GLU A 43 2.83 4.42 16.00
C GLU A 43 1.75 5.27 15.32
N ILE A 44 1.15 4.74 14.27
CA ILE A 44 0.03 5.34 13.58
C ILE A 44 -1.09 4.30 13.37
N ALA A 45 -2.32 4.70 13.67
CA ALA A 45 -3.53 3.97 13.35
C ALA A 45 -4.16 4.54 12.07
N LEU A 46 -4.06 3.83 10.96
CA LEU A 46 -4.56 4.30 9.66
C LEU A 46 -6.08 4.52 9.66
N ALA A 47 -6.83 3.74 10.45
CA ALA A 47 -8.27 3.89 10.59
C ALA A 47 -8.69 5.23 11.23
N GLU A 48 -7.80 5.85 12.02
CA GLU A 48 -8.05 7.12 12.72
C GLU A 48 -7.63 8.35 11.92
N ALA A 49 -7.09 8.15 10.71
CA ALA A 49 -6.69 9.25 9.83
C ALA A 49 -7.89 10.17 9.54
N LYS A 50 -7.73 11.48 9.77
CA LYS A 50 -8.82 12.47 9.59
C LYS A 50 -8.87 13.09 8.20
N ALA A 51 -7.92 12.78 7.33
CA ALA A 51 -7.87 13.30 5.97
C ALA A 51 -9.05 12.82 5.11
N ASP A 52 -9.50 13.63 4.16
CA ASP A 52 -10.54 13.25 3.20
C ASP A 52 -10.04 12.20 2.19
N VAL A 53 -8.73 12.22 1.89
CA VAL A 53 -8.06 11.25 1.01
C VAL A 53 -6.89 10.63 1.76
N LEU A 54 -6.83 9.29 1.79
CA LEU A 54 -5.69 8.53 2.34
C LEU A 54 -4.98 7.81 1.20
N VAL A 55 -3.70 8.13 1.02
CA VAL A 55 -2.81 7.49 0.04
C VAL A 55 -1.86 6.54 0.78
N LEU A 56 -1.94 5.26 0.47
CA LEU A 56 -0.97 4.27 0.92
C LEU A 56 -0.03 3.93 -0.24
N ILE A 57 1.28 4.01 0.01
CA ILE A 57 2.33 3.65 -0.94
C ILE A 57 3.02 2.41 -0.39
N VAL A 58 2.64 1.21 -0.86
CA VAL A 58 3.39 -0.01 -0.51
C VAL A 58 4.72 0.03 -1.24
N THR A 59 5.82 0.18 -0.50
CA THR A 59 7.17 0.43 -1.04
C THR A 59 8.23 -0.23 -0.16
N CYS A 60 9.48 -0.26 -0.59
CA CYS A 60 10.60 -0.77 0.21
C CYS A 60 11.91 -0.07 -0.17
N ASN A 61 12.94 -0.21 0.66
CA ASN A 61 14.22 0.44 0.45
C ASN A 61 15.05 -0.22 -0.67
N GLU A 62 14.94 -1.54 -0.83
CA GLU A 62 15.81 -2.30 -1.73
C GLU A 62 15.30 -2.38 -3.18
N CYS A 63 14.06 -1.99 -3.45
CA CYS A 63 13.53 -2.00 -4.82
C CYS A 63 14.03 -0.81 -5.64
N PRO A 64 14.80 -1.01 -6.72
CA PRO A 64 15.32 0.10 -7.54
C PRO A 64 14.20 0.91 -8.21
N VAL A 65 13.07 0.28 -8.55
CA VAL A 65 11.91 0.99 -9.09
C VAL A 65 11.26 1.88 -8.01
N ALA A 66 11.10 1.38 -6.77
CA ALA A 66 10.59 2.18 -5.67
C ALA A 66 11.50 3.38 -5.40
N ARG A 67 12.82 3.16 -5.38
CA ARG A 67 13.82 4.22 -5.19
C ARG A 67 13.78 5.30 -6.29
N SER A 68 13.51 4.92 -7.53
CA SER A 68 13.38 5.89 -8.63
C SER A 68 12.17 6.82 -8.49
N TYR A 69 11.18 6.42 -7.67
CA TYR A 69 9.99 7.23 -7.40
C TYR A 69 10.11 8.14 -6.17
N GLU A 70 11.08 7.95 -5.30
CA GLU A 70 11.13 8.63 -3.99
C GLU A 70 11.06 10.16 -4.08
N SER A 71 11.79 10.78 -5.01
CA SER A 71 11.71 12.23 -5.23
C SER A 71 10.30 12.67 -5.62
N ARG A 72 9.65 11.90 -6.50
CA ARG A 72 8.26 12.17 -6.93
C ARG A 72 7.26 12.00 -5.79
N PHE A 73 7.45 11.00 -4.91
CA PHE A 73 6.64 10.84 -3.70
C PHE A 73 6.80 12.02 -2.74
N VAL A 74 8.05 12.48 -2.55
CA VAL A 74 8.36 13.65 -1.71
C VAL A 74 7.70 14.91 -2.26
N GLU A 75 7.85 15.18 -3.56
CA GLU A 75 7.25 16.34 -4.22
C GLU A 75 5.72 16.31 -4.15
N PHE A 76 5.12 15.16 -4.44
CA PHE A 76 3.67 14.96 -4.31
C PHE A 76 3.19 15.23 -2.89
N ALA A 77 3.86 14.67 -1.88
CA ALA A 77 3.45 14.84 -0.50
C ALA A 77 3.62 16.30 -0.02
N LYS A 78 4.69 16.98 -0.41
CA LYS A 78 4.86 18.41 -0.12
C LYS A 78 3.74 19.26 -0.70
N LYS A 79 3.23 18.90 -1.88
CA LYS A 79 2.15 19.61 -2.56
C LYS A 79 0.77 19.32 -1.96
N HIS A 80 0.50 18.05 -1.62
CA HIS A 80 -0.85 17.57 -1.30
C HIS A 80 -1.08 17.14 0.15
N ALA A 81 -0.03 16.88 0.91
CA ALA A 81 -0.11 16.34 2.26
C ALA A 81 0.55 17.25 3.31
N ALA A 82 0.50 18.56 3.11
CA ALA A 82 0.88 19.54 4.14
C ALA A 82 0.02 19.37 5.41
N PRO A 83 0.47 19.82 6.60
CA PRO A 83 -0.19 19.52 7.88
C PRO A 83 -1.69 19.79 7.94
N ASP A 84 -2.20 20.81 7.26
CA ASP A 84 -3.63 21.17 7.24
C ASP A 84 -4.34 20.73 5.95
N SER A 85 -3.70 19.88 5.16
CA SER A 85 -4.30 19.40 3.91
C SER A 85 -5.36 18.32 4.18
N LYS A 86 -6.24 18.13 3.20
CA LYS A 86 -7.25 17.07 3.22
C LYS A 86 -6.71 15.72 2.74
N THR A 87 -5.43 15.63 2.44
CA THR A 87 -4.77 14.42 1.95
C THR A 87 -3.71 13.97 2.95
N MET A 88 -3.69 12.69 3.25
CA MET A 88 -2.65 12.04 4.03
C MET A 88 -1.92 11.02 3.16
N VAL A 89 -0.60 11.04 3.18
CA VAL A 89 0.26 10.04 2.53
C VAL A 89 0.94 9.21 3.60
N VAL A 90 0.96 7.89 3.43
CA VAL A 90 1.69 6.95 4.29
C VAL A 90 2.41 5.94 3.40
N ALA A 91 3.71 5.81 3.56
CA ALA A 91 4.48 4.73 2.95
C ALA A 91 4.44 3.49 3.86
N VAL A 92 4.31 2.31 3.27
CA VAL A 92 4.16 1.02 3.96
C VAL A 92 5.24 0.07 3.45
N ASN A 93 6.16 -0.35 4.33
CA ASN A 93 7.20 -1.32 3.99
C ASN A 93 6.74 -2.73 4.39
N PRO A 94 6.59 -3.65 3.43
CA PRO A 94 6.17 -5.02 3.69
C PRO A 94 7.29 -5.91 4.25
N TYR A 95 8.54 -5.45 4.27
CA TYR A 95 9.71 -6.27 4.62
C TYR A 95 10.31 -5.93 5.97
N GLN A 96 11.03 -6.90 6.55
CA GLN A 96 11.78 -6.79 7.79
C GLN A 96 13.20 -7.36 7.62
N SER A 97 13.53 -7.83 6.43
CA SER A 97 14.85 -8.37 6.06
C SER A 97 15.92 -7.27 5.98
N ALA A 98 17.18 -7.67 5.82
CA ALA A 98 18.30 -6.75 5.69
C ALA A 98 18.07 -5.74 4.56
N GLY A 99 18.31 -4.46 4.84
CA GLY A 99 18.02 -3.33 3.97
C GLY A 99 16.63 -2.71 4.17
N ASP A 100 15.70 -3.47 4.80
CA ASP A 100 14.31 -3.06 5.06
C ASP A 100 13.92 -3.18 6.55
N THR A 101 14.88 -3.36 7.45
CA THR A 101 14.64 -3.32 8.89
C THR A 101 14.14 -1.93 9.32
N LEU A 102 13.55 -1.83 10.50
CA LEU A 102 13.09 -0.53 11.02
C LEU A 102 14.22 0.50 11.09
N ASP A 103 15.45 0.08 11.40
CA ASP A 103 16.60 0.97 11.45
C ASP A 103 17.07 1.39 10.05
N ASP A 104 17.01 0.49 9.05
CA ASP A 104 17.25 0.82 7.64
C ASP A 104 16.20 1.82 7.13
N MET A 105 14.94 1.64 7.50
CA MET A 105 13.86 2.59 7.19
C MET A 105 14.10 3.97 7.82
N LYS A 106 14.56 4.04 9.08
CA LYS A 106 14.94 5.32 9.74
C LYS A 106 16.07 6.02 8.99
N ALA A 107 17.11 5.26 8.62
CA ALA A 107 18.21 5.80 7.83
C ALA A 107 17.72 6.33 6.48
N ARG A 108 16.82 5.60 5.82
CA ARG A 108 16.25 6.02 4.53
C ARG A 108 15.39 7.27 4.64
N VAL A 109 14.56 7.38 5.68
CA VAL A 109 13.79 8.61 5.96
C VAL A 109 14.72 9.81 6.13
N ALA A 110 15.81 9.65 6.86
CA ALA A 110 16.79 10.74 7.08
C ALA A 110 17.52 11.12 5.78
N GLU A 111 17.88 10.14 4.95
CA GLU A 111 18.58 10.34 3.68
C GLU A 111 17.71 11.06 2.63
N VAL A 112 16.47 10.60 2.44
CA VAL A 112 15.56 11.10 1.41
C VAL A 112 14.74 12.29 1.88
N GLY A 113 14.52 12.42 3.19
CA GLY A 113 13.69 13.48 3.77
C GLY A 113 12.20 13.27 3.54
N PHE A 114 11.68 12.05 3.75
CA PHE A 114 10.25 11.78 3.60
C PHE A 114 9.41 12.67 4.51
N PRO A 115 8.50 13.51 3.97
CA PRO A 115 7.61 14.38 4.75
C PRO A 115 6.33 13.66 5.22
N PHE A 116 6.27 12.36 5.14
CA PHE A 116 5.14 11.51 5.47
C PHE A 116 5.57 10.31 6.32
N PRO A 117 4.66 9.70 7.10
CA PRO A 117 4.94 8.49 7.85
C PRO A 117 5.43 7.35 6.96
N TYR A 118 6.50 6.67 7.37
CA TYR A 118 6.98 5.44 6.76
C TYR A 118 6.84 4.31 7.79
N VAL A 119 5.88 3.41 7.57
CA VAL A 119 5.49 2.39 8.54
C VAL A 119 5.97 1.01 8.14
N GLN A 120 6.31 0.19 9.14
CA GLN A 120 6.65 -1.21 8.93
C GLN A 120 5.41 -2.09 9.04
N ASP A 121 5.12 -2.84 7.98
CA ASP A 121 4.01 -3.81 7.95
C ASP A 121 4.48 -5.19 8.39
N LYS A 122 4.59 -5.36 9.71
CA LYS A 122 5.08 -6.59 10.32
C LYS A 122 4.22 -7.79 9.95
N GLY A 123 4.86 -8.80 9.34
CA GLY A 123 4.17 -10.01 8.86
C GLY A 123 3.37 -9.79 7.57
N GLN A 124 3.50 -8.63 6.94
CA GLN A 124 2.80 -8.26 5.69
C GLN A 124 1.26 -8.31 5.85
N GLU A 125 0.73 -8.02 7.04
CA GLU A 125 -0.70 -8.15 7.32
C GLU A 125 -1.52 -7.20 6.43
N LEU A 126 -1.16 -5.92 6.39
CA LEU A 126 -1.85 -4.92 5.56
C LEU A 126 -1.58 -5.15 4.06
N THR A 127 -0.33 -5.41 3.69
CA THR A 127 0.09 -5.70 2.31
C THR A 127 -0.70 -6.86 1.70
N LYS A 128 -0.83 -7.96 2.45
CA LYS A 128 -1.62 -9.13 2.03
C LYS A 128 -3.12 -8.81 1.96
N ALA A 129 -3.65 -8.09 2.94
CA ALA A 129 -5.06 -7.71 2.97
C ALA A 129 -5.43 -6.74 1.82
N LEU A 130 -4.51 -5.87 1.40
CA LEU A 130 -4.66 -5.02 0.22
C LEU A 130 -4.51 -5.79 -1.10
N GLY A 131 -3.90 -6.96 -1.08
CA GLY A 131 -3.50 -7.68 -2.29
C GLY A 131 -2.42 -6.94 -3.08
N ALA A 132 -1.50 -6.26 -2.38
CA ALA A 132 -0.40 -5.56 -3.04
C ALA A 132 0.56 -6.56 -3.68
N MET A 133 0.99 -6.27 -4.92
CA MET A 133 1.78 -7.20 -5.74
C MET A 133 3.18 -6.70 -6.06
N LYS A 134 3.39 -5.40 -5.96
CA LYS A 134 4.62 -4.71 -6.38
C LYS A 134 5.07 -3.68 -5.35
N THR A 135 6.34 -3.34 -5.38
CA THR A 135 6.88 -2.13 -4.78
C THR A 135 7.46 -1.24 -5.89
N PRO A 136 6.90 -0.02 -6.12
CA PRO A 136 5.72 0.52 -5.43
C PRO A 136 4.39 -0.01 -5.96
N HIS A 137 3.35 -0.02 -5.08
CA HIS A 137 1.94 -0.19 -5.44
C HIS A 137 1.11 0.76 -4.60
N LEU A 138 0.34 1.62 -5.23
CA LEU A 138 -0.46 2.65 -4.56
C LEU A 138 -1.88 2.18 -4.32
N PHE A 139 -2.44 2.59 -3.17
CA PHE A 139 -3.85 2.41 -2.82
C PHE A 139 -4.38 3.74 -2.29
N VAL A 140 -5.46 4.24 -2.88
CA VAL A 140 -6.05 5.52 -2.50
C VAL A 140 -7.47 5.30 -2.00
N PHE A 141 -7.71 5.76 -0.78
CA PHE A 141 -9.00 5.65 -0.10
C PHE A 141 -9.67 7.02 0.01
N ASP A 142 -10.98 7.05 -0.22
CA ASP A 142 -11.81 8.24 -0.03
C ASP A 142 -12.05 8.55 1.46
N LYS A 143 -12.80 9.62 1.74
CA LYS A 143 -13.15 10.05 3.11
C LYS A 143 -13.95 9.01 3.90
N SER A 144 -14.63 8.10 3.21
CA SER A 144 -15.36 6.98 3.82
C SER A 144 -14.48 5.75 4.02
N ARG A 145 -13.17 5.87 3.74
CA ARG A 145 -12.20 4.76 3.75
C ARG A 145 -12.59 3.62 2.83
N LYS A 146 -13.21 3.94 1.70
CA LYS A 146 -13.42 3.01 0.60
C LYS A 146 -12.33 3.20 -0.44
N LEU A 147 -11.82 2.08 -0.97
CA LEU A 147 -10.81 2.12 -2.03
C LEU A 147 -11.39 2.80 -3.27
N ALA A 148 -10.74 3.86 -3.72
CA ALA A 148 -11.09 4.58 -4.94
C ALA A 148 -10.17 4.25 -6.10
N TYR A 149 -8.91 3.90 -5.81
CA TYR A 149 -7.91 3.59 -6.83
C TYR A 149 -6.81 2.69 -6.26
N HIS A 150 -6.27 1.81 -7.10
CA HIS A 150 -4.98 1.16 -6.89
C HIS A 150 -4.20 1.12 -8.21
N GLY A 151 -2.86 1.11 -8.13
CA GLY A 151 -2.03 1.01 -9.33
C GLY A 151 -0.69 1.75 -9.24
N ALA A 152 -0.25 2.27 -10.37
CA ALA A 152 0.99 3.03 -10.51
C ALA A 152 0.84 4.49 -10.06
N PHE A 153 1.96 5.15 -9.80
CA PHE A 153 2.01 6.59 -9.50
C PHE A 153 1.77 7.41 -10.77
N ASP A 154 2.46 7.07 -11.85
CA ASP A 154 2.41 7.73 -13.16
C ASP A 154 2.59 6.71 -14.29
N ASP A 155 2.71 7.17 -15.51
CA ASP A 155 2.82 6.34 -16.71
C ASP A 155 4.27 6.01 -17.13
N ASN A 156 5.29 6.45 -16.34
CA ASN A 156 6.70 6.17 -16.66
C ASN A 156 7.60 6.15 -15.42
N TRP A 157 7.85 4.95 -14.89
CA TRP A 157 8.73 4.77 -13.75
C TRP A 157 10.21 5.04 -14.07
N ALA A 158 10.63 4.78 -15.31
CA ALA A 158 12.04 4.79 -15.70
C ALA A 158 12.58 6.19 -16.00
N ASP A 159 11.74 7.08 -16.53
CA ASP A 159 12.13 8.42 -16.92
C ASP A 159 11.08 9.45 -16.49
N ALA A 160 11.38 10.20 -15.43
CA ALA A 160 10.50 11.24 -14.91
C ALA A 160 10.24 12.37 -15.91
N THR A 161 11.17 12.62 -16.86
CA THR A 161 11.01 13.67 -17.88
C THR A 161 10.09 13.27 -19.02
N ALA A 162 9.86 11.95 -19.19
CA ALA A 162 8.98 11.40 -20.20
C ALA A 162 7.55 11.11 -19.67
N VAL A 163 7.28 11.40 -18.40
CA VAL A 163 5.94 11.27 -17.80
C VAL A 163 4.94 12.18 -18.52
N LYS A 164 3.83 11.62 -18.97
CA LYS A 164 2.71 12.34 -19.60
C LYS A 164 1.49 12.42 -18.70
N ARG A 165 1.32 11.46 -17.80
CA ARG A 165 0.20 11.38 -16.88
C ARG A 165 0.67 10.99 -15.49
N VAL A 166 0.31 11.77 -14.49
CA VAL A 166 0.51 11.45 -13.09
C VAL A 166 -0.82 10.96 -12.52
N TYR A 167 -1.04 9.64 -12.54
CA TYR A 167 -2.29 9.02 -12.11
C TYR A 167 -2.69 9.40 -10.69
N LEU A 168 -1.73 9.46 -9.76
CA LEU A 168 -2.02 9.84 -8.38
C LEU A 168 -2.55 11.26 -8.25
N GLU A 169 -2.02 12.23 -9.03
CA GLU A 169 -2.52 13.61 -9.07
C GLU A 169 -3.97 13.66 -9.56
N GLU A 170 -4.27 12.94 -10.64
CA GLU A 170 -5.62 12.88 -11.20
C GLU A 170 -6.62 12.30 -10.18
N VAL A 171 -6.23 11.21 -9.51
CA VAL A 171 -7.07 10.54 -8.49
C VAL A 171 -7.34 11.45 -7.30
N VAL A 172 -6.29 12.01 -6.70
CA VAL A 172 -6.44 12.84 -5.49
C VAL A 172 -7.24 14.10 -5.81
N THR A 173 -6.98 14.76 -6.95
CA THR A 173 -7.74 15.93 -7.39
C THR A 173 -9.23 15.59 -7.57
N ALA A 174 -9.54 14.50 -8.27
CA ALA A 174 -10.92 14.07 -8.46
C ALA A 174 -11.65 13.83 -7.13
N LEU A 175 -11.02 13.10 -6.20
CA LEU A 175 -11.63 12.80 -4.90
C LEU A 175 -11.87 14.06 -4.04
N LEU A 176 -10.93 15.00 -4.06
CA LEU A 176 -11.07 16.27 -3.32
C LEU A 176 -12.19 17.16 -3.92
N GLU A 177 -12.44 17.02 -5.22
CA GLU A 177 -13.57 17.68 -5.92
C GLU A 177 -14.88 16.91 -5.82
N GLY A 178 -14.91 15.76 -5.12
CA GLY A 178 -16.11 14.91 -5.02
C GLY A 178 -16.46 14.15 -6.30
N LYS A 179 -15.49 14.01 -7.20
CA LYS A 179 -15.63 13.27 -8.46
C LYS A 179 -15.11 11.84 -8.32
N PRO A 180 -15.56 10.90 -9.18
CA PRO A 180 -15.01 9.55 -9.21
C PRO A 180 -13.54 9.56 -9.65
N ALA A 181 -12.74 8.67 -9.06
CA ALA A 181 -11.37 8.43 -9.51
C ALA A 181 -11.32 7.77 -10.88
N ILE A 182 -10.16 7.83 -11.53
CA ILE A 182 -9.88 7.04 -12.75
C ILE A 182 -9.88 5.54 -12.43
N ALA A 183 -10.03 4.72 -13.45
CA ALA A 183 -9.92 3.26 -13.30
C ALA A 183 -8.54 2.85 -12.77
N PRO A 184 -8.43 1.74 -12.00
CA PRO A 184 -7.16 1.18 -11.58
C PRO A 184 -6.18 0.98 -12.74
N THR A 185 -4.89 1.18 -12.45
CA THR A 185 -3.81 0.95 -13.42
C THR A 185 -2.92 -0.21 -12.97
N LYS A 186 -2.08 -0.71 -13.86
CA LYS A 186 -1.13 -1.76 -13.52
C LYS A 186 0.05 -1.15 -12.74
N PRO A 187 0.38 -1.65 -11.53
CA PRO A 187 1.56 -1.20 -10.82
C PRO A 187 2.83 -1.73 -11.51
N GLU A 188 3.86 -0.89 -11.56
CA GLU A 188 5.18 -1.23 -12.07
C GLU A 188 6.19 -1.28 -10.92
N GLY A 189 7.02 -2.32 -10.88
CA GLY A 189 8.01 -2.47 -9.80
C GLY A 189 8.43 -3.90 -9.53
N CYS A 190 9.16 -4.09 -8.43
CA CYS A 190 9.61 -5.39 -7.96
C CYS A 190 8.42 -6.17 -7.38
N SER A 191 8.38 -7.49 -7.63
CA SER A 191 7.34 -8.34 -7.04
C SER A 191 7.52 -8.44 -5.53
N ILE A 192 6.41 -8.37 -4.80
CA ILE A 192 6.42 -8.62 -3.36
C ILE A 192 6.50 -10.14 -3.14
N HIS A 193 7.44 -10.54 -2.28
CA HIS A 193 7.61 -11.91 -1.84
C HIS A 193 7.21 -12.02 -0.38
N ASN A 194 6.85 -13.23 0.06
CA ASN A 194 6.65 -13.48 1.49
C ASN A 194 7.99 -13.35 2.21
N ASP A 195 8.00 -12.66 3.34
CA ASP A 195 9.14 -12.47 4.22
C ASP A 195 9.13 -13.53 5.32
#